data_1dbcb878d545baee8bb24f3670e76421
#
_entry.id   1dbcb878d545baee8bb24f3670e76421
#
_cell.length_a   1.000
_cell.length_b   1.000
_cell.length_c   1.000
_cell.angle_alpha   90.00
_cell.angle_beta   90.00
_cell.angle_gamma   90.00
#
_symmetry.space_group_name_H-M   'P 1'
#
loop_
_entity.id
_entity.type
_entity.pdbx_description
1 polymer ?
#
loop_
_entity_poly.entity_id
_entity_poly.type
_entity_poly.pdbx_seq_one_letter_code
_entity_poly.pdbx_strand_id
1 'polypeptide(L)'
;KYNLSAFMLHQSCEKLYNTILMVFTNYRPKSHRLQDLGGMVKRFSMELVTVFPQNTDGEKECFNLLCRAYIEARYNKDYKITREQLEYLISRLEILKEMTERLCKEKIAEYNAMAENG
;
A
#
# COMPACT_ATOMS: atom_id res chain seq x y z
N LYS A 1 -15.06 -11.61 -10.89
CA LYS A 1 -13.93 -11.18 -11.72
C LYS A 1 -13.25 -9.94 -11.17
N TYR A 2 -14.00 -8.84 -11.06
CA TYR A 2 -13.44 -7.61 -10.52
C TYR A 2 -13.13 -7.72 -9.03
N ASN A 3 -13.91 -8.50 -8.30
CA ASN A 3 -13.69 -8.68 -6.87
C ASN A 3 -12.38 -9.38 -6.59
N LEU A 4 -12.04 -10.40 -7.40
CA LEU A 4 -10.74 -11.07 -7.26
C LEU A 4 -9.59 -10.09 -7.54
N SER A 5 -9.74 -9.26 -8.57
CA SER A 5 -8.74 -8.23 -8.87
C SER A 5 -8.55 -7.26 -7.70
N ALA A 6 -9.65 -6.85 -7.06
CA ALA A 6 -9.58 -5.97 -5.91
C ALA A 6 -8.83 -6.64 -4.75
N PHE A 7 -9.09 -7.91 -4.50
CA PHE A 7 -8.37 -8.67 -3.48
C PHE A 7 -6.87 -8.73 -3.79
N MET A 8 -6.52 -9.00 -5.04
CA MET A 8 -5.11 -9.05 -5.46
C MET A 8 -4.42 -7.71 -5.29
N LEU A 9 -5.12 -6.61 -5.58
CA LEU A 9 -4.58 -5.26 -5.37
C LEU A 9 -4.34 -4.98 -3.89
N HIS A 10 -5.26 -5.41 -3.03
CA HIS A 10 -5.07 -5.29 -1.58
C HIS A 10 -3.80 -6.01 -1.16
N GLN A 11 -3.62 -7.25 -1.61
CA GLN A 11 -2.43 -8.04 -1.27
C GLN A 11 -1.15 -7.38 -1.75
N SER A 12 -1.17 -6.80 -2.95
CA SER A 12 -0.01 -6.09 -3.48
C SER A 12 0.33 -4.86 -2.63
N CYS A 13 -0.67 -4.10 -2.22
CA CYS A 13 -0.49 -2.93 -1.37
C CYS A 13 0.08 -3.32 -0.02
N GLU A 14 -0.48 -4.36 0.58
CA GLU A 14 -0.01 -4.88 1.86
C GLU A 14 1.47 -5.29 1.78
N LYS A 15 1.85 -5.99 0.72
CA LYS A 15 3.25 -6.40 0.53
C LYS A 15 4.19 -5.22 0.40
N LEU A 16 3.78 -4.19 -0.33
CA LEU A 16 4.62 -3.00 -0.49
C LEU A 16 4.82 -2.27 0.84
N TYR A 17 3.76 -2.09 1.61
CA TYR A 17 3.87 -1.47 2.93
C TYR A 17 4.76 -2.32 3.86
N ASN A 18 4.58 -3.64 3.86
CA ASN A 18 5.41 -4.51 4.69
C ASN A 18 6.88 -4.48 4.26
N THR A 19 7.17 -4.35 2.96
CA THR A 19 8.53 -4.20 2.48
C THR A 19 9.19 -2.96 3.07
N ILE A 20 8.47 -1.82 3.06
CA ILE A 20 8.98 -0.58 3.66
C ILE A 20 9.26 -0.80 5.15
N LEU A 21 8.31 -1.39 5.87
CA LEU A 21 8.47 -1.61 7.30
C LEU A 21 9.63 -2.54 7.62
N MET A 22 9.80 -3.60 6.85
CA MET A 22 10.93 -4.51 7.03
C MET A 22 12.26 -3.83 6.81
N VAL A 23 12.38 -3.03 5.75
CA VAL A 23 13.64 -2.34 5.44
C VAL A 23 13.95 -1.28 6.49
N PHE A 24 12.93 -0.52 6.94
CA PHE A 24 13.15 0.61 7.84
C PHE A 24 13.20 0.20 9.31
N THR A 25 12.49 -0.87 9.72
CA THR A 25 12.35 -1.23 11.13
C THR A 25 12.77 -2.67 11.45
N ASN A 26 12.97 -3.49 10.44
CA ASN A 26 13.20 -4.93 10.59
C ASN A 26 12.03 -5.62 11.34
N TYR A 27 10.82 -5.07 11.21
CA TYR A 27 9.64 -5.60 11.87
C TYR A 27 8.48 -5.66 10.89
N ARG A 28 7.78 -6.79 10.87
CA ARG A 28 6.58 -6.97 10.06
C ARG A 28 5.38 -7.08 10.99
N PRO A 29 4.48 -6.08 11.00
CA PRO A 29 3.28 -6.16 11.83
C PRO A 29 2.35 -7.26 11.37
N LYS A 30 1.50 -7.73 12.26
CA LYS A 30 0.55 -8.80 11.96
C LYS A 30 -0.73 -8.27 11.30
N SER A 31 -0.94 -6.96 11.28
CA SER A 31 -2.13 -6.37 10.71
C SER A 31 -2.20 -6.56 9.20
N HIS A 32 -3.39 -6.81 8.68
CA HIS A 32 -3.70 -6.81 7.25
C HIS A 32 -4.47 -5.56 6.85
N ARG A 33 -4.67 -4.62 7.77
CA ARG A 33 -5.43 -3.41 7.51
C ARG A 33 -4.52 -2.37 6.88
N LEU A 34 -4.87 -1.95 5.66
CA LEU A 34 -4.06 -0.96 4.94
C LEU A 34 -4.01 0.38 5.67
N GLN A 35 -5.07 0.74 6.40
CA GLN A 35 -5.08 1.96 7.19
C GLN A 35 -3.99 1.93 8.28
N ASP A 36 -3.84 0.79 8.94
CA ASP A 36 -2.83 0.62 9.97
C ASP A 36 -1.42 0.67 9.37
N LEU A 37 -1.20 -0.10 8.31
CA LEU A 37 0.10 -0.19 7.65
C LEU A 37 0.49 1.15 7.05
N GLY A 38 -0.45 1.82 6.38
CA GLY A 38 -0.22 3.16 5.82
C GLY A 38 0.13 4.18 6.90
N GLY A 39 -0.53 4.08 8.05
CA GLY A 39 -0.23 4.94 9.19
C GLY A 39 1.18 4.73 9.73
N MET A 40 1.68 3.50 9.67
CA MET A 40 3.05 3.19 10.11
C MET A 40 4.10 3.70 9.13
N VAL A 41 3.92 3.44 7.83
CA VAL A 41 4.93 3.79 6.83
C VAL A 41 5.10 5.29 6.63
N LYS A 42 4.05 6.09 6.85
CA LYS A 42 4.13 7.53 6.66
C LYS A 42 5.13 8.20 7.60
N ARG A 43 5.52 7.52 8.68
CA ARG A 43 6.55 8.00 9.60
C ARG A 43 7.92 8.11 8.93
N PHE A 44 8.14 7.33 7.89
CA PHE A 44 9.44 7.26 7.22
C PHE A 44 9.50 8.15 5.98
N SER A 45 8.35 8.44 5.38
CA SER A 45 8.25 9.40 4.28
C SER A 45 6.83 9.90 4.14
N MET A 46 6.67 11.21 4.21
CA MET A 46 5.35 11.85 4.03
C MET A 46 4.88 11.77 2.57
N GLU A 47 5.77 11.52 1.62
CA GLU A 47 5.36 11.26 0.23
C GLU A 47 4.34 10.13 0.14
N LEU A 48 4.45 9.12 1.00
CA LEU A 48 3.57 7.96 0.96
C LEU A 48 2.10 8.33 1.20
N VAL A 49 1.84 9.45 1.88
CA VAL A 49 0.47 9.93 2.09
C VAL A 49 -0.18 10.34 0.78
N THR A 50 0.60 10.76 -0.22
CA THR A 50 0.07 11.22 -1.51
C THR A 50 -0.37 10.08 -2.43
N VAL A 51 -0.05 8.83 -2.10
CA VAL A 51 -0.40 7.69 -2.95
C VAL A 51 -1.91 7.52 -3.05
N PHE A 52 -2.62 7.69 -1.93
CA PHE A 52 -4.07 7.57 -1.91
C PHE A 52 -4.67 8.89 -1.42
N PRO A 53 -4.77 9.89 -2.30
CA PRO A 53 -5.38 11.15 -1.91
C PRO A 53 -6.86 10.94 -1.57
N GLN A 54 -7.36 11.73 -0.64
CA GLN A 54 -8.75 11.63 -0.18
C GLN A 54 -9.42 12.98 -0.21
N ASN A 55 -9.26 13.68 -1.33
CA ASN A 55 -9.81 15.02 -1.51
C ASN A 55 -11.22 15.02 -2.08
N THR A 56 -11.59 13.94 -2.77
CA THR A 56 -12.93 13.81 -3.37
C THR A 56 -13.63 12.57 -2.82
N ASP A 57 -14.96 12.53 -2.94
CA ASP A 57 -15.73 11.36 -2.52
C ASP A 57 -15.35 10.12 -3.34
N GLY A 58 -15.04 10.30 -4.62
CA GLY A 58 -14.61 9.19 -5.47
C GLY A 58 -13.29 8.58 -5.01
N GLU A 59 -12.33 9.44 -4.65
CA GLU A 59 -11.03 8.98 -4.13
C GLU A 59 -11.19 8.23 -2.81
N LYS A 60 -12.01 8.77 -1.90
CA LYS A 60 -12.28 8.12 -0.62
C LYS A 60 -12.95 6.76 -0.82
N GLU A 61 -13.90 6.69 -1.74
CA GLU A 61 -14.61 5.44 -2.03
C GLU A 61 -13.66 4.39 -2.61
N CYS A 62 -12.78 4.77 -3.53
CA CYS A 62 -11.82 3.83 -4.13
C CYS A 62 -10.90 3.25 -3.07
N PHE A 63 -10.35 4.09 -2.20
CA PHE A 63 -9.49 3.62 -1.13
C PHE A 63 -10.25 2.74 -0.14
N ASN A 64 -11.47 3.10 0.19
CA ASN A 64 -12.34 2.30 1.05
C ASN A 64 -12.58 0.91 0.46
N LEU A 65 -12.87 0.84 -0.84
CA LEU A 65 -13.06 -0.44 -1.53
C LEU A 65 -11.78 -1.29 -1.49
N LEU A 66 -10.63 -0.67 -1.65
CA LEU A 66 -9.35 -1.39 -1.55
C LEU A 66 -9.16 -1.94 -0.14
N CYS A 67 -9.40 -1.13 0.88
CA CYS A 67 -9.24 -1.56 2.28
C CYS A 67 -10.17 -2.72 2.63
N ARG A 68 -11.41 -2.67 2.16
CA ARG A 68 -12.41 -3.71 2.43
C ARG A 68 -12.20 -5.00 1.63
N ALA A 69 -11.37 -4.94 0.58
CA ALA A 69 -11.23 -6.06 -0.35
C ALA A 69 -10.64 -7.31 0.31
N TYR A 70 -9.84 -7.16 1.35
CA TYR A 70 -9.21 -8.30 2.02
C TYR A 70 -10.25 -9.35 2.45
N ILE A 71 -11.34 -8.89 3.04
CA ILE A 71 -12.40 -9.79 3.50
C ILE A 71 -13.58 -9.74 2.55
N GLU A 72 -14.09 -8.56 2.24
CA GLU A 72 -15.38 -8.43 1.56
C GLU A 72 -15.37 -8.84 0.10
N ALA A 73 -14.26 -8.66 -0.61
CA ALA A 73 -14.19 -9.07 -2.00
C ALA A 73 -14.31 -10.60 -2.17
N ARG A 74 -13.99 -11.36 -1.12
CA ARG A 74 -14.09 -12.82 -1.15
C ARG A 74 -15.39 -13.36 -0.57
N TYR A 75 -15.94 -12.68 0.45
CA TYR A 75 -17.03 -13.26 1.25
C TYR A 75 -18.33 -12.46 1.24
N ASN A 76 -18.29 -11.20 0.84
CA ASN A 76 -19.51 -10.38 0.79
C ASN A 76 -19.99 -10.25 -0.65
N LYS A 77 -21.09 -10.94 -0.97
CA LYS A 77 -21.64 -10.92 -2.33
C LYS A 77 -22.15 -9.54 -2.77
N ASP A 78 -22.33 -8.63 -1.83
CA ASP A 78 -22.76 -7.26 -2.12
C ASP A 78 -21.60 -6.33 -2.40
N TYR A 79 -20.35 -6.80 -2.22
CA TYR A 79 -19.17 -6.03 -2.56
C TYR A 79 -19.10 -5.84 -4.08
N LYS A 80 -19.00 -4.59 -4.50
CA LYS A 80 -18.92 -4.27 -5.92
C LYS A 80 -17.86 -3.20 -6.15
N ILE A 81 -17.06 -3.43 -7.18
CA ILE A 81 -16.05 -2.49 -7.61
C ILE A 81 -16.13 -2.40 -9.14
N THR A 82 -16.04 -1.20 -9.68
CA THR A 82 -16.11 -0.99 -11.13
C THR A 82 -14.73 -1.12 -11.77
N ARG A 83 -14.73 -1.28 -13.07
CA ARG A 83 -13.49 -1.29 -13.86
C ARG A 83 -12.72 0.01 -13.69
N GLU A 84 -13.41 1.14 -13.71
CA GLU A 84 -12.79 2.46 -13.56
C GLU A 84 -12.14 2.62 -12.20
N GLN A 85 -12.80 2.12 -11.15
CA GLN A 85 -12.24 2.14 -9.79
C GLN A 85 -11.00 1.25 -9.71
N LEU A 86 -11.02 0.08 -10.32
CA LEU A 86 -9.86 -0.80 -10.38
C LEU A 86 -8.70 -0.14 -11.13
N GLU A 87 -8.97 0.46 -12.26
CA GLU A 87 -7.93 1.13 -13.05
C GLU A 87 -7.29 2.28 -12.27
N TYR A 88 -8.10 3.05 -11.55
CA TYR A 88 -7.58 4.09 -10.69
C TYR A 88 -6.65 3.49 -9.61
N LEU A 89 -7.10 2.45 -8.94
CA LEU A 89 -6.30 1.81 -7.88
C LEU A 89 -5.01 1.20 -8.41
N ILE A 90 -5.05 0.60 -9.60
CA ILE A 90 -3.85 0.05 -10.24
C ILE A 90 -2.83 1.17 -10.45
N SER A 91 -3.26 2.32 -10.95
CA SER A 91 -2.35 3.44 -11.17
C SER A 91 -1.74 3.95 -9.86
N ARG A 92 -2.52 3.98 -8.78
CA ARG A 92 -2.01 4.39 -7.47
C ARG A 92 -1.00 3.36 -6.91
N LEU A 93 -1.25 2.08 -7.12
CA LEU A 93 -0.32 1.05 -6.67
C LEU A 93 0.98 1.04 -7.46
N GLU A 94 0.94 1.41 -8.73
CA GLU A 94 2.17 1.59 -9.51
C GLU A 94 3.03 2.72 -8.93
N ILE A 95 2.40 3.80 -8.52
CA ILE A 95 3.10 4.91 -7.85
C ILE A 95 3.69 4.43 -6.52
N LEU A 96 2.93 3.69 -5.75
CA LEU A 96 3.42 3.13 -4.47
C LEU A 96 4.61 2.22 -4.70
N LYS A 97 4.55 1.38 -5.73
CA LYS A 97 5.65 0.47 -6.06
C LYS A 97 6.94 1.25 -6.37
N GLU A 98 6.84 2.27 -7.19
CA GLU A 98 8.00 3.11 -7.53
C GLU A 98 8.58 3.81 -6.31
N MET A 99 7.72 4.37 -5.46
CA MET A 99 8.15 5.01 -4.22
C MET A 99 8.82 4.00 -3.28
N THR A 100 8.23 2.82 -3.15
CA THR A 100 8.77 1.76 -2.30
C THR A 100 10.16 1.36 -2.75
N GLU A 101 10.35 1.14 -4.04
CA GLU A 101 11.65 0.76 -4.59
C GLU A 101 12.70 1.85 -4.32
N ARG A 102 12.35 3.11 -4.56
CA ARG A 102 13.28 4.22 -4.33
C ARG A 102 13.64 4.37 -2.85
N LEU A 103 12.63 4.41 -1.99
CA LEU A 103 12.85 4.59 -0.55
C LEU A 103 13.65 3.46 0.06
N CYS A 104 13.38 2.23 -0.34
CA CYS A 104 14.10 1.07 0.19
C CYS A 104 15.53 1.02 -0.30
N LYS A 105 15.78 1.36 -1.57
CA LYS A 105 17.14 1.44 -2.10
C LYS A 105 17.97 2.51 -1.38
N GLU A 106 17.37 3.67 -1.15
CA GLU A 106 18.04 4.75 -0.42
C GLU A 106 18.39 4.33 1.00
N LYS A 107 17.45 3.65 1.68
CA LYS A 107 17.67 3.21 3.05
C LYS A 107 18.73 2.12 3.14
N ILE A 108 18.73 1.18 2.22
CA ILE A 108 19.73 0.12 2.15
C ILE A 108 21.13 0.72 1.90
N ALA A 109 21.20 1.73 1.02
CA ALA A 109 22.46 2.43 0.78
C ALA A 109 22.97 3.13 2.04
N GLU A 110 22.08 3.72 2.85
CA GLU A 110 22.45 4.30 4.16
C GLU A 110 23.03 3.24 5.09
N TYR A 111 22.40 2.08 5.19
CA TYR A 111 22.89 0.99 6.03
C TYR A 111 24.27 0.51 5.58
N ASN A 112 24.47 0.37 4.26
CA ASN A 112 25.75 -0.04 3.72
C ASN A 112 26.85 0.99 4.01
N ALA A 113 26.54 2.27 3.88
CA ALA A 113 27.50 3.33 4.21
C ALA A 113 27.85 3.32 5.70
N MET A 114 26.88 3.08 6.57
CA MET A 114 27.12 2.97 8.01
C MET A 114 28.00 1.76 8.33
N ALA A 115 27.79 0.63 7.67
CA ALA A 115 28.58 -0.57 7.88
C ALA A 115 30.05 -0.36 7.42
N GLU A 116 30.27 0.37 6.32
CA GLU A 116 31.60 0.67 5.82
C GLU A 116 32.36 1.63 6.73
N ASN A 117 31.65 2.55 7.37
CA ASN A 117 32.24 3.56 8.25
C ASN A 117 32.30 3.12 9.71
N GLY A 118 31.62 2.06 10.02
CA GLY A 118 31.61 1.51 11.37
C GLY A 118 32.64 0.44 11.56
#